data_02040262fef6d77c0105d716b4cf9d29
#
_entry.id   02040262fef6d77c0105d716b4cf9d29
#
_cell.length_a   1.000
_cell.length_b   1.000
_cell.length_c   1.000
_cell.angle_alpha   90.00
_cell.angle_beta   90.00
_cell.angle_gamma   90.00
#
_symmetry.space_group_name_H-M   'P 1'
#
loop_
_entity.id
_entity.type
_entity.pdbx_description
1 polymer ?
#
loop_
_entity_poly.entity_id
_entity_poly.type
_entity_poly.pdbx_seq_one_letter_code
_entity_poly.pdbx_strand_id
1 'polypeptide(L)'
;TMSAYHSSNDVAVGEDVVGESVITYLEGALTDTAGNPMADEWIYFTSHINNVPYGIFSSDSVLTDSEGLVLTIYSDGGGNGAVDNLPTQTFEGVTIEAKTVGGESLGQVQFNVYASLDDVWPYELILNATPDEIMLDNGETVSTITLVVRNKSLETVNNVNMTFESNKGFIEPTATTNDSGRISLAFTDQGQESDVGQAVIITQFTHPGVGETILDSVFVSIDVNYTINL
;
A
#
# COMPACT_ATOMS: atom_id res chain seq x y z
N THR A 1 -17.21 -13.10 -6.06
CA THR A 1 -16.12 -12.25 -5.54
C THR A 1 -14.96 -12.23 -6.51
N MET A 2 -14.23 -11.15 -6.55
CA MET A 2 -13.05 -10.99 -7.40
C MET A 2 -11.96 -10.27 -6.60
N SER A 3 -10.72 -10.68 -6.77
CA SER A 3 -9.54 -10.08 -6.15
C SER A 3 -8.39 -9.99 -7.14
N ALA A 4 -7.47 -9.05 -6.91
CA ALA A 4 -6.25 -8.89 -7.69
C ALA A 4 -5.04 -8.89 -6.76
N TYR A 5 -3.94 -9.48 -7.21
CA TYR A 5 -2.66 -9.45 -6.51
C TYR A 5 -1.49 -9.56 -7.49
N HIS A 6 -0.38 -8.95 -7.18
CA HIS A 6 0.80 -8.94 -8.03
C HIS A 6 1.68 -10.18 -7.85
N SER A 7 2.39 -10.55 -8.91
CA SER A 7 3.32 -11.70 -8.93
C SER A 7 4.61 -11.44 -8.17
N SER A 8 4.98 -10.18 -7.95
CA SER A 8 6.19 -9.79 -7.23
C SER A 8 5.86 -8.97 -6.01
N ASN A 9 6.71 -9.06 -4.98
CA ASN A 9 6.63 -8.19 -3.80
C ASN A 9 7.16 -6.77 -4.08
N ASP A 10 7.55 -6.50 -5.33
CA ASP A 10 8.22 -5.27 -5.72
C ASP A 10 7.23 -4.14 -6.05
N VAL A 11 5.95 -4.46 -6.17
CA VAL A 11 4.87 -3.49 -6.33
C VAL A 11 3.86 -3.71 -5.22
N ALA A 12 3.36 -2.66 -4.61
CA ALA A 12 2.31 -2.76 -3.58
C ALA A 12 1.08 -3.46 -4.17
N VAL A 13 0.40 -4.25 -3.35
CA VAL A 13 -0.80 -4.99 -3.78
C VAL A 13 -1.83 -4.01 -4.33
N GLY A 14 -2.26 -4.23 -5.57
CA GLY A 14 -3.23 -3.35 -6.25
C GLY A 14 -2.62 -2.25 -7.11
N GLU A 15 -1.32 -2.33 -7.42
CA GLU A 15 -0.62 -1.35 -8.26
C GLU A 15 0.14 -2.03 -9.40
N ASP A 16 0.21 -1.36 -10.53
CA ASP A 16 0.94 -1.79 -11.73
C ASP A 16 1.72 -0.60 -12.30
N VAL A 17 2.74 -0.87 -13.10
CA VAL A 17 3.60 0.17 -13.70
C VAL A 17 3.71 -0.05 -15.20
N VAL A 18 3.46 1.00 -15.95
CA VAL A 18 3.52 0.98 -17.42
C VAL A 18 4.91 0.57 -17.90
N GLY A 19 4.95 -0.38 -18.81
CA GLY A 19 6.18 -0.83 -19.44
C GLY A 19 7.03 -1.79 -18.60
N GLU A 20 6.67 -2.03 -17.33
CA GLU A 20 7.31 -3.04 -16.51
C GLU A 20 6.65 -4.40 -16.73
N SER A 21 7.41 -5.47 -16.51
CA SER A 21 6.87 -6.83 -16.63
C SER A 21 6.11 -7.25 -15.36
N VAL A 22 5.27 -6.36 -14.86
CA VAL A 22 4.42 -6.64 -13.70
C VAL A 22 3.20 -7.40 -14.17
N ILE A 23 2.97 -8.53 -13.52
CA ILE A 23 1.85 -9.41 -13.79
C ILE A 23 0.89 -9.36 -12.62
N THR A 24 -0.34 -8.99 -12.86
CA THR A 24 -1.41 -9.00 -11.87
C THR A 24 -2.22 -10.29 -12.01
N TYR A 25 -2.28 -11.08 -10.95
CA TYR A 25 -3.15 -12.24 -10.87
C TYR A 25 -4.56 -11.79 -10.50
N LEU A 26 -5.54 -12.24 -11.27
CA LEU A 26 -6.95 -12.00 -11.03
C LEU A 26 -7.62 -13.30 -10.66
N GLU A 27 -8.09 -13.37 -9.43
CA GLU A 27 -8.80 -14.53 -8.91
C GLU A 27 -10.25 -14.16 -8.63
N GLY A 28 -11.16 -15.06 -9.00
CA GLY A 28 -12.58 -14.88 -8.76
C GLY A 28 -13.25 -16.17 -8.35
N ALA A 29 -14.35 -16.04 -7.60
CA ALA A 29 -15.22 -17.15 -7.24
C ALA A 29 -16.65 -16.85 -7.66
N LEU A 30 -17.23 -17.74 -8.46
CA LEU A 30 -18.62 -17.69 -8.89
C LEU A 30 -19.48 -18.62 -8.05
N THR A 31 -20.53 -18.07 -7.46
CA THR A 31 -21.51 -18.84 -6.68
C THR A 31 -22.93 -18.49 -7.10
N ASP A 32 -23.85 -19.41 -6.92
CA ASP A 32 -25.28 -19.14 -7.03
C ASP A 32 -25.80 -18.26 -5.87
N THR A 33 -27.08 -17.94 -5.89
CA THR A 33 -27.71 -17.11 -4.85
C THR A 33 -27.80 -17.81 -3.49
N ALA A 34 -27.60 -19.12 -3.43
CA ALA A 34 -27.53 -19.90 -2.19
C ALA A 34 -26.09 -20.06 -1.67
N GLY A 35 -25.08 -19.55 -2.41
CA GLY A 35 -23.68 -19.64 -2.06
C GLY A 35 -22.99 -20.92 -2.53
N ASN A 36 -23.63 -21.74 -3.39
CA ASN A 36 -22.99 -22.94 -3.92
C ASN A 36 -22.07 -22.57 -5.10
N PRO A 37 -20.91 -23.22 -5.25
CA PRO A 37 -20.03 -23.03 -6.39
C PRO A 37 -20.72 -23.33 -7.73
N MET A 38 -20.47 -22.52 -8.74
CA MET A 38 -20.96 -22.74 -10.11
C MET A 38 -19.76 -23.13 -10.98
N ALA A 39 -19.69 -24.42 -11.32
CA ALA A 39 -18.65 -24.97 -12.19
C ALA A 39 -19.07 -24.90 -13.67
N ASP A 40 -18.06 -25.01 -14.57
CA ASP A 40 -18.22 -25.05 -16.02
C ASP A 40 -18.93 -23.81 -16.60
N GLU A 41 -18.81 -22.65 -15.94
CA GLU A 41 -19.36 -21.38 -16.43
C GLU A 41 -18.27 -20.52 -17.05
N TRP A 42 -18.50 -19.95 -18.22
CA TRP A 42 -17.59 -19.06 -18.89
C TRP A 42 -17.65 -17.65 -18.28
N ILE A 43 -16.50 -17.17 -17.80
CA ILE A 43 -16.31 -15.81 -17.30
C ILE A 43 -15.45 -15.04 -18.29
N TYR A 44 -15.91 -13.84 -18.69
CA TYR A 44 -15.20 -12.93 -19.58
C TYR A 44 -14.65 -11.76 -18.79
N PHE A 45 -13.40 -11.39 -19.06
CA PHE A 45 -12.72 -10.26 -18.43
C PHE A 45 -12.59 -9.10 -19.41
N THR A 46 -12.85 -7.90 -18.93
CA THR A 46 -12.59 -6.65 -19.65
C THR A 46 -11.88 -5.69 -18.72
N SER A 47 -10.96 -4.90 -19.26
CA SER A 47 -10.25 -3.86 -18.51
C SER A 47 -10.35 -2.53 -19.23
N HIS A 48 -10.43 -1.45 -18.44
CA HIS A 48 -10.52 -0.11 -18.99
C HIS A 48 -10.00 0.94 -18.01
N ILE A 49 -9.47 2.03 -18.57
CA ILE A 49 -9.21 3.32 -17.91
C ILE A 49 -10.15 4.33 -18.55
N ASN A 50 -10.93 5.04 -17.74
CA ASN A 50 -11.87 6.08 -18.25
C ASN A 50 -12.73 5.61 -19.43
N ASN A 51 -13.23 4.35 -19.41
CA ASN A 51 -13.98 3.67 -20.47
C ASN A 51 -13.20 3.38 -21.76
N VAL A 52 -11.88 3.51 -21.76
CA VAL A 52 -11.00 3.12 -22.86
C VAL A 52 -10.38 1.76 -22.52
N PRO A 53 -10.49 0.72 -23.39
CA PRO A 53 -9.84 -0.56 -23.15
C PRO A 53 -8.34 -0.39 -22.89
N TYR A 54 -7.84 -1.07 -21.86
CA TYR A 54 -6.47 -0.95 -21.40
C TYR A 54 -5.90 -2.29 -20.95
N GLY A 55 -4.65 -2.59 -21.35
CA GLY A 55 -3.95 -3.81 -20.97
C GLY A 55 -4.45 -5.05 -21.70
N ILE A 56 -3.87 -6.18 -21.35
CA ILE A 56 -4.13 -7.48 -21.96
C ILE A 56 -4.31 -8.56 -20.89
N PHE A 57 -5.06 -9.59 -21.21
CA PHE A 57 -5.21 -10.81 -20.40
C PHE A 57 -4.45 -11.97 -21.02
N SER A 58 -3.93 -12.89 -20.20
CA SER A 58 -3.42 -14.18 -20.68
C SER A 58 -4.53 -15.00 -21.33
N SER A 59 -5.75 -14.86 -20.81
CA SER A 59 -6.99 -15.32 -21.42
C SER A 59 -8.10 -14.32 -21.03
N ASP A 60 -8.80 -13.78 -22.01
CA ASP A 60 -9.94 -12.88 -21.80
C ASP A 60 -11.21 -13.61 -21.40
N SER A 61 -11.18 -14.96 -21.43
CA SER A 61 -12.25 -15.82 -20.96
C SER A 61 -11.70 -17.07 -20.30
N VAL A 62 -12.27 -17.46 -19.17
CA VAL A 62 -11.87 -18.61 -18.36
C VAL A 62 -13.12 -19.37 -17.92
N LEU A 63 -13.01 -20.70 -17.95
CA LEU A 63 -14.06 -21.60 -17.43
C LEU A 63 -13.86 -21.76 -15.91
N THR A 64 -14.93 -21.65 -15.13
CA THR A 64 -14.87 -21.94 -13.69
C THR A 64 -14.56 -23.42 -13.46
N ASP A 65 -13.74 -23.70 -12.47
CA ASP A 65 -13.45 -25.06 -12.03
C ASP A 65 -14.59 -25.66 -11.17
N SER A 66 -14.37 -26.88 -10.63
CA SER A 66 -15.36 -27.58 -9.80
C SER A 66 -15.70 -26.84 -8.49
N GLU A 67 -14.86 -25.88 -8.06
CA GLU A 67 -15.07 -25.05 -6.88
C GLU A 67 -15.62 -23.66 -7.25
N GLY A 68 -15.92 -23.45 -8.53
CA GLY A 68 -16.41 -22.18 -9.06
C GLY A 68 -15.33 -21.11 -9.17
N LEU A 69 -14.04 -21.50 -9.13
CA LEU A 69 -12.92 -20.57 -9.16
C LEU A 69 -12.47 -20.28 -10.59
N VAL A 70 -12.03 -19.06 -10.82
CA VAL A 70 -11.35 -18.63 -12.05
C VAL A 70 -10.04 -17.93 -11.69
N LEU A 71 -9.03 -18.13 -12.52
CA LEU A 71 -7.75 -17.44 -12.45
C LEU A 71 -7.36 -16.98 -13.85
N THR A 72 -7.03 -15.70 -14.02
CA THR A 72 -6.39 -15.16 -15.21
C THR A 72 -5.27 -14.21 -14.84
N ILE A 73 -4.43 -13.88 -15.79
CA ILE A 73 -3.32 -12.95 -15.59
C ILE A 73 -3.60 -11.71 -16.44
N TYR A 74 -3.46 -10.56 -15.83
CA TYR A 74 -3.51 -9.27 -16.48
C TYR A 74 -2.11 -8.67 -16.58
N SER A 75 -1.85 -7.94 -17.64
CA SER A 75 -0.66 -7.12 -17.83
C SER A 75 -1.03 -5.84 -18.59
N ASP A 76 -0.32 -4.77 -18.35
CA ASP A 76 -0.44 -3.54 -19.13
C ASP A 76 0.05 -3.68 -20.58
N GLY A 77 0.61 -4.84 -20.93
CA GLY A 77 1.12 -5.14 -22.26
C GLY A 77 2.55 -4.65 -22.48
N GLY A 78 3.27 -4.27 -21.42
CA GLY A 78 4.66 -3.81 -21.52
C GLY A 78 4.80 -2.50 -22.30
N GLY A 79 3.81 -1.60 -22.20
CA GLY A 79 3.78 -0.34 -22.93
C GLY A 79 3.38 -0.48 -24.41
N ASN A 80 3.06 -1.67 -24.90
CA ASN A 80 2.54 -1.92 -26.25
C ASN A 80 1.01 -1.84 -26.35
N GLY A 81 0.35 -1.55 -25.25
CA GLY A 81 -1.08 -1.29 -25.22
C GLY A 81 -1.39 0.11 -25.76
N ALA A 82 -2.66 0.39 -25.98
CA ALA A 82 -3.19 1.68 -26.49
C ALA A 82 -2.89 2.90 -25.59
N VAL A 83 -1.82 2.87 -24.83
CA VAL A 83 -1.48 3.83 -23.79
C VAL A 83 -0.12 4.46 -23.95
N ASP A 84 0.25 4.78 -25.17
CA ASP A 84 1.17 5.91 -25.40
C ASP A 84 0.55 7.24 -24.93
N ASN A 85 -0.59 7.18 -24.29
CA ASN A 85 -1.38 8.29 -23.79
C ASN A 85 -1.86 8.06 -22.37
N LEU A 86 -1.03 7.47 -21.48
CA LEU A 86 -1.25 7.75 -20.08
C LEU A 86 -1.24 9.26 -19.94
N PRO A 87 -2.31 9.81 -19.39
CA PRO A 87 -2.42 11.24 -19.29
C PRO A 87 -1.34 11.77 -18.36
N THR A 88 -1.26 13.07 -18.31
CA THR A 88 -0.45 13.92 -17.48
C THR A 88 -0.50 13.65 -15.95
N GLN A 89 -1.13 12.55 -15.52
CA GLN A 89 -1.22 12.12 -14.14
C GLN A 89 -0.19 11.00 -13.86
N THR A 90 0.30 10.96 -12.65
CA THR A 90 1.31 10.01 -12.19
C THR A 90 0.79 8.58 -12.17
N PHE A 91 -0.52 8.41 -12.02
CA PHE A 91 -1.21 7.12 -12.08
C PHE A 91 -2.63 7.25 -12.63
N GLU A 92 -3.17 6.15 -13.10
CA GLU A 92 -4.56 6.00 -13.55
C GLU A 92 -5.18 4.74 -12.95
N GLY A 93 -6.44 4.83 -12.57
CA GLY A 93 -7.19 3.69 -12.05
C GLY A 93 -7.65 2.77 -13.18
N VAL A 94 -7.12 1.55 -13.21
CA VAL A 94 -7.64 0.47 -14.06
C VAL A 94 -8.81 -0.20 -13.38
N THR A 95 -9.93 -0.33 -14.06
CA THR A 95 -11.06 -1.16 -13.64
C THR A 95 -11.08 -2.43 -14.47
N ILE A 96 -11.04 -3.59 -13.80
CA ILE A 96 -11.27 -4.89 -14.42
C ILE A 96 -12.64 -5.39 -14.02
N GLU A 97 -13.40 -5.83 -14.99
CA GLU A 97 -14.75 -6.33 -14.81
C GLU A 97 -14.85 -7.77 -15.31
N ALA A 98 -15.44 -8.64 -14.49
CA ALA A 98 -15.80 -9.99 -14.83
C ALA A 98 -17.28 -10.04 -15.25
N LYS A 99 -17.58 -10.71 -16.38
CA LYS A 99 -18.92 -10.76 -16.99
C LYS A 99 -19.32 -12.19 -17.35
N THR A 100 -20.61 -12.44 -17.38
CA THR A 100 -21.17 -13.65 -18.01
C THR A 100 -21.10 -13.56 -19.54
N VAL A 101 -21.37 -14.68 -20.24
CA VAL A 101 -21.57 -14.72 -21.70
C VAL A 101 -22.64 -13.71 -22.15
N GLY A 102 -23.64 -13.46 -21.35
CA GLY A 102 -24.70 -12.49 -21.61
C GLY A 102 -24.30 -11.02 -21.39
N GLY A 103 -23.08 -10.77 -20.90
CA GLY A 103 -22.58 -9.42 -20.61
C GLY A 103 -23.01 -8.86 -19.26
N GLU A 104 -23.65 -9.66 -18.41
CA GLU A 104 -23.98 -9.24 -17.04
C GLU A 104 -22.71 -9.16 -16.18
N SER A 105 -22.55 -8.07 -15.45
CA SER A 105 -21.44 -7.87 -14.52
C SER A 105 -21.55 -8.81 -13.31
N LEU A 106 -20.50 -9.56 -13.06
CA LEU A 106 -20.38 -10.48 -11.92
C LEU A 106 -19.58 -9.88 -10.76
N GLY A 107 -18.71 -8.92 -11.07
CA GLY A 107 -17.86 -8.23 -10.11
C GLY A 107 -16.80 -7.42 -10.81
N GLN A 108 -16.17 -6.54 -10.02
CA GLN A 108 -15.07 -5.72 -10.51
C GLN A 108 -13.98 -5.60 -9.45
N VAL A 109 -12.78 -5.33 -9.91
CA VAL A 109 -11.63 -4.95 -9.09
C VAL A 109 -10.97 -3.73 -9.72
N GLN A 110 -10.39 -2.89 -8.89
CA GLN A 110 -9.64 -1.70 -9.32
C GLN A 110 -8.25 -1.70 -8.71
N PHE A 111 -7.28 -1.22 -9.48
CA PHE A 111 -5.93 -0.95 -9.03
C PHE A 111 -5.35 0.21 -9.85
N ASN A 112 -4.25 0.80 -9.37
CA ASN A 112 -3.59 1.90 -10.04
C ASN A 112 -2.50 1.38 -10.98
N VAL A 113 -2.35 2.05 -12.12
CA VAL A 113 -1.22 1.88 -13.04
C VAL A 113 -0.40 3.16 -13.02
N TYR A 114 0.88 3.05 -12.71
CA TYR A 114 1.79 4.17 -12.58
C TYR A 114 2.60 4.38 -13.85
N ALA A 115 2.94 5.65 -14.12
CA ALA A 115 3.73 6.01 -15.28
C ALA A 115 5.19 5.53 -15.18
N SER A 116 5.70 5.39 -13.97
CA SER A 116 7.04 4.85 -13.72
C SER A 116 7.13 4.17 -12.35
N LEU A 117 8.11 3.28 -12.20
CA LEU A 117 8.42 2.63 -10.92
C LEU A 117 8.79 3.64 -9.83
N ASP A 118 9.42 4.75 -10.21
CA ASP A 118 9.76 5.85 -9.30
C ASP A 118 8.52 6.52 -8.66
N ASP A 119 7.35 6.38 -9.28
CA ASP A 119 6.11 6.95 -8.78
C ASP A 119 5.36 6.02 -7.82
N VAL A 120 5.71 4.74 -7.82
CA VAL A 120 5.11 3.73 -6.91
C VAL A 120 5.78 3.78 -5.53
N TRP A 121 7.13 3.96 -5.52
CA TRP A 121 7.91 3.78 -4.31
C TRP A 121 8.04 5.04 -3.47
N PRO A 122 8.18 4.87 -2.14
CA PRO A 122 8.59 5.96 -1.26
C PRO A 122 9.91 6.61 -1.72
N TYR A 123 9.94 7.92 -1.80
CA TYR A 123 11.11 8.72 -2.11
C TYR A 123 11.42 9.72 -1.00
N GLU A 124 10.40 10.26 -0.36
CA GLU A 124 10.50 11.22 0.73
C GLU A 124 9.71 10.73 1.95
N LEU A 125 10.35 10.76 3.10
CA LEU A 125 9.74 10.52 4.40
C LEU A 125 9.71 11.84 5.17
N ILE A 126 8.56 12.18 5.77
CA ILE A 126 8.40 13.38 6.60
C ILE A 126 7.88 12.94 7.96
N LEU A 127 8.79 12.87 8.94
CA LEU A 127 8.50 12.43 10.29
C LEU A 127 8.36 13.64 11.24
N ASN A 128 7.30 13.65 12.03
CA ASN A 128 7.03 14.69 13.01
C ASN A 128 6.57 14.07 14.34
N ALA A 129 6.88 14.76 15.43
CA ALA A 129 6.42 14.43 16.79
C ALA A 129 5.60 15.58 17.37
N THR A 130 4.48 15.25 18.02
CA THR A 130 3.64 16.25 18.69
C THR A 130 2.95 15.65 19.93
N PRO A 131 3.23 16.17 21.12
CA PRO A 131 4.28 17.14 21.44
C PRO A 131 5.69 16.55 21.24
N ASP A 132 6.70 17.40 21.11
CA ASP A 132 8.12 17.03 21.06
C ASP A 132 8.76 16.84 22.45
N GLU A 133 7.97 16.95 23.51
CA GLU A 133 8.33 16.74 24.90
C GLU A 133 7.23 15.94 25.61
N ILE A 134 7.63 14.91 26.35
CA ILE A 134 6.77 14.10 27.22
C ILE A 134 7.42 13.96 28.61
N MET A 135 6.65 13.54 29.61
CA MET A 135 7.14 13.28 30.96
C MET A 135 7.49 11.81 31.15
N LEU A 136 8.47 11.57 32.04
CA LEU A 136 8.72 10.22 32.56
C LEU A 136 7.63 9.88 33.57
N ASP A 137 6.56 9.24 33.13
CA ASP A 137 5.37 8.96 33.93
C ASP A 137 4.77 7.57 33.66
N ASN A 138 5.60 6.67 33.15
CA ASN A 138 5.24 5.30 32.80
C ASN A 138 4.17 5.23 31.69
N GLY A 139 4.30 6.11 30.70
CA GLY A 139 3.50 6.12 29.49
C GLY A 139 2.14 6.82 29.61
N GLU A 140 1.92 7.63 30.66
CA GLU A 140 0.70 8.43 30.79
C GLU A 140 0.71 9.60 29.80
N THR A 141 1.87 10.23 29.58
CA THR A 141 2.06 11.22 28.52
C THR A 141 2.51 10.57 27.23
N VAL A 142 1.97 11.04 26.11
CA VAL A 142 2.16 10.43 24.79
C VAL A 142 2.57 11.50 23.79
N SER A 143 3.62 11.23 23.02
CA SER A 143 3.87 11.96 21.78
C SER A 143 3.26 11.21 20.60
N THR A 144 2.54 11.93 19.76
CA THR A 144 2.03 11.38 18.50
C THR A 144 3.10 11.53 17.43
N ILE A 145 3.61 10.43 16.93
CA ILE A 145 4.56 10.39 15.83
C ILE A 145 3.76 10.25 14.53
N THR A 146 3.90 11.22 13.65
CA THR A 146 3.23 11.23 12.35
C THR A 146 4.25 11.10 11.24
N LEU A 147 4.06 10.15 10.34
CA LEU A 147 4.83 9.99 9.12
C LEU A 147 3.95 10.30 7.91
N VAL A 148 4.49 11.05 6.96
CA VAL A 148 3.93 11.18 5.61
C VAL A 148 4.94 10.60 4.63
N VAL A 149 4.49 9.69 3.78
CA VAL A 149 5.31 9.05 2.77
C VAL A 149 4.92 9.62 1.41
N ARG A 150 5.91 10.04 0.63
CA ARG A 150 5.70 10.58 -0.72
C ARG A 150 6.60 9.88 -1.73
N ASN A 151 6.08 9.78 -2.96
CA ASN A 151 6.85 9.35 -4.12
C ASN A 151 7.69 10.51 -4.68
N LYS A 152 8.41 10.25 -5.77
CA LYS A 152 9.27 11.22 -6.45
C LYS A 152 8.49 12.42 -7.05
N SER A 153 7.22 12.22 -7.36
CA SER A 153 6.31 13.27 -7.83
C SER A 153 5.64 14.05 -6.70
N LEU A 154 6.05 13.80 -5.43
CA LEU A 154 5.53 14.41 -4.19
C LEU A 154 4.08 14.02 -3.86
N GLU A 155 3.55 12.99 -4.48
CA GLU A 155 2.27 12.42 -4.13
C GLU A 155 2.40 11.44 -2.95
N THR A 156 1.34 11.29 -2.18
CA THR A 156 1.35 10.41 -1.02
C THR A 156 1.23 8.94 -1.44
N VAL A 157 2.05 8.06 -0.84
CA VAL A 157 2.08 6.63 -1.15
C VAL A 157 1.38 5.86 -0.03
N ASN A 158 0.31 5.17 -0.38
CA ASN A 158 -0.46 4.33 0.53
C ASN A 158 0.06 2.88 0.56
N ASN A 159 -0.42 2.13 1.54
CA ASN A 159 -0.20 0.68 1.67
C ASN A 159 1.28 0.24 1.75
N VAL A 160 2.16 1.13 2.21
CA VAL A 160 3.59 0.87 2.38
C VAL A 160 3.88 0.48 3.82
N ASN A 161 4.59 -0.65 4.01
CA ASN A 161 5.09 -1.08 5.31
C ASN A 161 6.35 -0.29 5.67
N MET A 162 6.29 0.39 6.82
CA MET A 162 7.39 1.18 7.37
C MET A 162 7.89 0.54 8.66
N THR A 163 9.19 0.68 8.92
CA THR A 163 9.79 0.29 10.19
C THR A 163 10.14 1.51 11.03
N PHE A 164 10.05 1.36 12.34
CA PHE A 164 10.34 2.40 13.32
C PHE A 164 11.25 1.85 14.40
N GLU A 165 12.23 2.64 14.79
CA GLU A 165 13.14 2.34 15.89
C GLU A 165 13.28 3.56 16.80
N SER A 166 13.46 3.32 18.10
CA SER A 166 13.79 4.37 19.05
C SER A 166 14.90 3.89 19.98
N ASN A 167 15.82 4.79 20.31
CA ASN A 167 16.87 4.51 21.27
C ASN A 167 16.43 4.62 22.74
N LYS A 168 15.24 5.17 23.00
CA LYS A 168 14.61 5.36 24.32
C LYS A 168 13.10 5.26 24.18
N GLY A 169 12.41 4.92 25.28
CA GLY A 169 10.96 4.78 25.28
C GLY A 169 10.49 3.65 24.38
N PHE A 170 9.23 3.73 23.96
CA PHE A 170 8.57 2.70 23.12
C PHE A 170 7.78 3.33 21.98
N ILE A 171 7.95 2.76 20.81
CA ILE A 171 7.12 2.98 19.61
C ILE A 171 6.84 1.62 18.96
N GLU A 172 5.68 1.47 18.34
CA GLU A 172 5.37 0.26 17.55
C GLU A 172 6.39 0.12 16.40
N PRO A 173 7.06 -1.06 16.27
CA PRO A 173 8.18 -1.21 15.35
C PRO A 173 7.81 -1.23 13.87
N THR A 174 6.54 -1.47 13.54
CA THR A 174 6.06 -1.52 12.16
C THR A 174 4.67 -0.92 12.02
N ALA A 175 4.42 -0.23 10.92
CA ALA A 175 3.09 0.23 10.55
C ALA A 175 2.98 0.41 9.04
N THR A 176 1.74 0.39 8.54
CA THR A 176 1.44 0.56 7.11
C THR A 176 0.79 1.91 6.86
N THR A 177 1.17 2.60 5.79
CA THR A 177 0.52 3.85 5.40
C THR A 177 -0.94 3.62 5.03
N ASN A 178 -1.79 4.53 5.46
CA ASN A 178 -3.21 4.54 5.10
C ASN A 178 -3.44 5.11 3.68
N ASP A 179 -4.70 5.21 3.24
CA ASP A 179 -5.09 5.74 1.91
C ASP A 179 -4.60 7.17 1.63
N SER A 180 -4.19 7.89 2.65
CA SER A 180 -3.61 9.24 2.54
C SER A 180 -2.08 9.24 2.63
N GLY A 181 -1.43 8.07 2.54
CA GLY A 181 0.01 7.93 2.67
C GLY A 181 0.56 8.32 4.04
N ARG A 182 -0.24 8.13 5.11
CA ARG A 182 0.11 8.56 6.47
C ARG A 182 0.10 7.41 7.46
N ILE A 183 1.01 7.52 8.45
CA ILE A 183 1.05 6.70 9.65
C ILE A 183 0.93 7.64 10.85
N SER A 184 0.25 7.18 11.91
CA SER A 184 0.20 7.86 13.20
C SER A 184 0.39 6.82 14.30
N LEU A 185 1.47 6.97 15.09
CA LEU A 185 1.84 6.07 16.17
C LEU A 185 1.96 6.82 17.47
N ALA A 186 1.72 6.13 18.58
CA ALA A 186 2.01 6.62 19.91
C ALA A 186 3.47 6.32 20.25
N PHE A 187 4.17 7.31 20.77
CA PHE A 187 5.46 7.15 21.43
C PHE A 187 5.32 7.49 22.92
N THR A 188 5.82 6.61 23.78
CA THR A 188 5.72 6.73 25.22
C THR A 188 7.05 6.41 25.89
N ASP A 189 7.26 6.90 27.12
CA ASP A 189 8.29 6.37 27.99
C ASP A 189 7.88 4.99 28.53
N GLN A 190 8.85 4.25 29.11
CA GLN A 190 8.61 2.95 29.73
C GLN A 190 8.80 2.96 31.26
N GLY A 191 8.82 4.17 31.85
CA GLY A 191 9.02 4.37 33.29
C GLY A 191 10.43 4.09 33.75
N GLN A 192 11.41 3.99 32.84
CA GLN A 192 12.82 3.74 33.18
C GLN A 192 13.59 5.06 33.26
N GLU A 193 14.41 5.22 34.30
CA GLU A 193 15.30 6.40 34.40
C GLU A 193 16.25 6.52 33.18
N SER A 194 16.55 5.40 32.52
CA SER A 194 17.31 5.37 31.27
C SER A 194 16.62 6.03 30.09
N ASP A 195 15.30 6.18 30.16
CA ASP A 195 14.51 6.84 29.13
C ASP A 195 14.67 8.38 29.17
N VAL A 196 15.08 8.95 30.32
CA VAL A 196 15.26 10.39 30.47
C VAL A 196 16.25 10.95 29.46
N GLY A 197 15.88 12.09 28.86
CA GLY A 197 16.64 12.82 27.87
C GLY A 197 16.07 12.68 26.46
N GLN A 198 16.89 12.95 25.47
CA GLN A 198 16.43 12.98 24.08
C GLN A 198 16.31 11.56 23.50
N ALA A 199 15.10 11.17 23.16
CA ALA A 199 14.81 10.02 22.32
C ALA A 199 14.98 10.40 20.85
N VAL A 200 15.61 9.51 20.07
CA VAL A 200 15.72 9.60 18.61
C VAL A 200 14.84 8.53 18.03
N ILE A 201 13.81 8.92 17.32
CA ILE A 201 12.91 8.01 16.61
C ILE A 201 13.31 8.06 15.15
N ILE A 202 13.58 6.89 14.57
CA ILE A 202 13.99 6.74 13.17
C ILE A 202 12.94 5.90 12.47
N THR A 203 12.55 6.32 11.28
CA THR A 203 11.80 5.50 10.34
C THR A 203 12.62 5.25 9.09
N GLN A 204 12.45 4.09 8.48
CA GLN A 204 13.14 3.76 7.24
C GLN A 204 12.29 2.90 6.32
N PHE A 205 12.58 3.03 5.03
CA PHE A 205 12.06 2.17 3.97
C PHE A 205 13.23 1.72 3.10
N THR A 206 13.31 0.41 2.84
CA THR A 206 14.28 -0.14 1.90
C THR A 206 13.54 -0.62 0.65
N HIS A 207 13.91 -0.04 -0.48
CA HIS A 207 13.32 -0.40 -1.77
C HIS A 207 13.67 -1.86 -2.13
N PRO A 208 12.68 -2.75 -2.29
CA PRO A 208 12.94 -4.18 -2.44
C PRO A 208 13.72 -4.54 -3.71
N GLY A 209 13.53 -3.80 -4.82
CA GLY A 209 14.18 -4.11 -6.10
C GLY A 209 15.64 -3.65 -6.20
N VAL A 210 15.99 -2.49 -5.62
CA VAL A 210 17.32 -1.88 -5.76
C VAL A 210 18.13 -1.85 -4.45
N GLY A 211 17.49 -2.13 -3.32
CA GLY A 211 18.14 -2.15 -2.01
C GLY A 211 18.51 -0.75 -1.49
N GLU A 212 18.06 0.32 -2.12
CA GLU A 212 18.23 1.69 -1.60
C GLU A 212 17.35 1.89 -0.37
N THR A 213 17.93 2.52 0.66
CA THR A 213 17.22 2.83 1.89
C THR A 213 17.09 4.34 2.05
N ILE A 214 15.86 4.80 2.22
CA ILE A 214 15.55 6.16 2.66
C ILE A 214 15.21 6.14 4.15
N LEU A 215 15.54 7.18 4.86
CA LEU A 215 15.27 7.31 6.30
C LEU A 215 14.93 8.76 6.66
N ASP A 216 14.17 8.91 7.73
CA ASP A 216 13.97 10.20 8.42
C ASP A 216 13.97 9.97 9.93
N SER A 217 14.21 11.02 10.70
CA SER A 217 14.26 10.95 12.15
C SER A 217 13.66 12.19 12.81
N VAL A 218 13.10 11.97 14.00
CA VAL A 218 12.57 13.04 14.86
C VAL A 218 13.02 12.83 16.29
N PHE A 219 13.06 13.93 17.05
CA PHE A 219 13.45 13.92 18.45
C PHE A 219 12.24 14.16 19.34
N VAL A 220 12.21 13.44 20.48
CA VAL A 220 11.26 13.68 21.56
C VAL A 220 12.08 13.77 22.86
N SER A 221 11.87 14.84 23.64
CA SER A 221 12.45 14.96 24.98
C SER A 221 11.61 14.19 25.99
N ILE A 222 12.25 13.40 26.84
CA ILE A 222 11.60 12.73 27.97
C ILE A 222 12.16 13.35 29.26
N ASP A 223 11.33 14.16 29.91
CA ASP A 223 11.73 14.93 31.08
C ASP A 223 11.16 14.36 32.38
N VAL A 224 11.83 14.63 33.49
CA VAL A 224 11.36 14.25 34.82
C VAL A 224 10.73 15.45 35.53
N ASN A 225 9.60 15.20 36.14
CA ASN A 225 8.93 16.21 36.96
C ASN A 225 9.57 16.23 38.37
N TYR A 226 10.49 17.19 38.61
CA TYR A 226 11.02 17.39 39.93
C TYR A 226 10.09 18.26 40.78
N THR A 227 9.37 17.66 41.69
CA THR A 227 8.68 18.43 42.74
C THR A 227 9.67 18.79 43.82
N ILE A 228 10.11 20.06 43.88
CA ILE A 228 10.88 20.60 45.00
C ILE A 228 9.89 20.86 46.14
N ASN A 229 9.86 20.01 47.14
CA ASN A 229 9.19 20.31 48.41
C ASN A 229 10.10 21.25 49.25
N LEU A 230 9.74 22.51 49.34
CA LEU A 230 10.36 23.51 50.20
C LEU A 230 9.77 23.46 51.61
#